data_971ad205f88afd417b3d0d9495e3a2be
#
_entry.id   971ad205f88afd417b3d0d9495e3a2be
#
_cell.length_a   1.000
_cell.length_b   1.000
_cell.length_c   1.000
_cell.angle_alpha   90.00
_cell.angle_beta   90.00
_cell.angle_gamma   90.00
#
_symmetry.space_group_name_H-M   'P 1'
#
loop_
_entity.id
_entity.type
_entity.pdbx_description
1 polymer ?
#
loop_
_entity_poly.entity_id
_entity_poly.type
_entity_poly.pdbx_seq_one_letter_code
_entity_poly.pdbx_strand_id
1 'polypeptide(L)'
;MQRLKNLQRFPTNKGDTMILETIADANRVRYEEIEKQVPLEVIKQKALSMETDNEFPFEKALAGKDISFICEVKKASPSKGIIAEDFPYVQIAKDYENAGASAISVLTEPKWFKGENAFLEEISKNVSIPLLRKDFTVCEYQIYEAKTIGASAVLLICSLLDTDTIRRWIKLCDSLGLSALVEAHTADEVYSAIAAGARVIGVNNRNLRDFTVDINNCTKLRKLVPDNIIFVAESGIKTRDDIKVLENAGVNAVLIGETLMRNPDKKAALDELSGRK
;
A
#
# COMPACT_ATOMS: atom_id res chain seq x y z
N MET A 1 -27.16 -3.28 16.52
CA MET A 1 -27.46 -4.00 15.29
C MET A 1 -28.08 -3.15 14.15
N GLN A 2 -28.00 -1.82 14.18
CA GLN A 2 -28.73 -0.96 13.20
C GLN A 2 -27.90 0.15 12.56
N ARG A 3 -26.57 0.18 12.73
CA ARG A 3 -25.68 1.25 12.21
C ARG A 3 -24.87 0.93 10.95
N LEU A 4 -24.96 -0.29 10.42
CA LEU A 4 -24.20 -0.71 9.21
C LEU A 4 -25.00 -0.74 7.91
N LYS A 5 -26.23 -0.21 7.88
CA LYS A 5 -27.13 -0.32 6.70
C LYS A 5 -27.10 0.83 5.70
N ASN A 6 -26.28 1.86 5.88
CA ASN A 6 -26.27 3.04 4.99
C ASN A 6 -24.92 3.30 4.30
N LEU A 7 -24.23 2.28 3.82
CA LEU A 7 -23.22 2.46 2.77
C LEU A 7 -23.98 2.49 1.42
N GLN A 8 -24.20 3.68 0.87
CA GLN A 8 -24.70 3.84 -0.49
C GLN A 8 -23.70 3.18 -1.46
N ARG A 9 -24.09 2.02 -2.00
CA ARG A 9 -23.37 1.38 -3.11
C ARG A 9 -23.60 2.23 -4.35
N PHE A 10 -22.53 2.69 -4.97
CA PHE A 10 -22.59 3.17 -6.34
C PHE A 10 -23.02 2.01 -7.24
N PRO A 11 -23.91 2.24 -8.24
CA PRO A 11 -24.37 1.17 -9.14
C PRO A 11 -23.21 0.76 -10.06
N THR A 12 -22.55 -0.34 -9.74
CA THR A 12 -21.65 -1.04 -10.67
C THR A 12 -22.46 -1.92 -11.59
N ASN A 13 -22.12 -1.95 -12.88
CA ASN A 13 -22.73 -2.83 -13.86
C ASN A 13 -22.66 -4.29 -13.39
N LYS A 14 -23.78 -4.99 -13.35
CA LYS A 14 -23.90 -6.39 -12.96
C LYS A 14 -23.17 -7.29 -13.97
N GLY A 15 -21.90 -7.52 -13.78
CA GLY A 15 -21.08 -8.42 -14.61
C GLY A 15 -19.64 -8.57 -14.16
N ASP A 16 -19.12 -7.56 -13.44
CA ASP A 16 -17.67 -7.44 -13.14
C ASP A 16 -17.39 -7.22 -11.66
N THR A 17 -18.14 -7.84 -10.76
CA THR A 17 -17.81 -7.85 -9.31
C THR A 17 -16.60 -8.74 -9.13
N MET A 18 -15.39 -8.15 -9.15
CA MET A 18 -14.20 -8.93 -9.34
C MET A 18 -13.35 -8.99 -8.09
N ILE A 19 -12.19 -9.53 -8.25
CA ILE A 19 -11.28 -9.96 -7.20
C ILE A 19 -11.14 -8.92 -6.06
N LEU A 20 -11.17 -7.63 -6.37
CA LEU A 20 -11.04 -6.53 -5.40
C LEU A 20 -12.16 -6.57 -4.35
N GLU A 21 -13.43 -6.61 -4.78
CA GLU A 21 -14.57 -6.68 -3.87
C GLU A 21 -14.61 -8.01 -3.12
N THR A 22 -14.26 -9.11 -3.80
CA THR A 22 -14.17 -10.44 -3.18
C THR A 22 -13.16 -10.45 -2.03
N ILE A 23 -12.00 -9.83 -2.21
CA ILE A 23 -10.98 -9.73 -1.16
C ILE A 23 -11.46 -8.81 -0.04
N ALA A 24 -12.04 -7.66 -0.40
CA ALA A 24 -12.57 -6.71 0.57
C ALA A 24 -13.68 -7.31 1.44
N ASP A 25 -14.61 -8.06 0.83
CA ASP A 25 -15.68 -8.75 1.57
C ASP A 25 -15.12 -9.84 2.49
N ALA A 26 -14.14 -10.61 2.02
CA ALA A 26 -13.47 -11.59 2.89
C ALA A 26 -12.73 -10.92 4.06
N ASN A 27 -12.13 -9.76 3.84
CA ASN A 27 -11.51 -8.98 4.92
C ASN A 27 -12.56 -8.46 5.91
N ARG A 28 -13.73 -8.00 5.45
CA ARG A 28 -14.82 -7.58 6.36
C ARG A 28 -15.20 -8.73 7.29
N VAL A 29 -15.46 -9.91 6.72
CA VAL A 29 -15.78 -11.11 7.52
C VAL A 29 -14.65 -11.48 8.46
N ARG A 30 -13.41 -11.44 8.00
CA ARG A 30 -12.22 -11.73 8.84
C ARG A 30 -12.15 -10.81 10.04
N TYR A 31 -12.35 -9.50 9.85
CA TYR A 31 -12.24 -8.53 10.93
C TYR A 31 -13.46 -8.54 11.87
N GLU A 32 -14.64 -8.92 11.39
CA GLU A 32 -15.77 -9.21 12.27
C GLU A 32 -15.46 -10.37 13.25
N GLU A 33 -14.75 -11.41 12.79
CA GLU A 33 -14.34 -12.52 13.66
C GLU A 33 -13.17 -12.14 14.59
N ILE A 34 -12.21 -11.34 14.12
CA ILE A 34 -11.11 -10.83 14.94
C ILE A 34 -11.66 -9.95 16.07
N GLU A 35 -12.61 -9.05 15.77
CA GLU A 35 -13.19 -8.12 16.74
C GLU A 35 -13.98 -8.83 17.85
N LYS A 36 -14.53 -10.03 17.59
CA LYS A 36 -15.15 -10.87 18.63
C LYS A 36 -14.13 -11.39 19.64
N GLN A 37 -12.88 -11.64 19.19
CA GLN A 37 -11.80 -12.14 20.04
C GLN A 37 -11.08 -10.99 20.76
N VAL A 38 -10.79 -9.92 20.04
CA VAL A 38 -10.15 -8.71 20.56
C VAL A 38 -11.02 -7.51 20.16
N PRO A 39 -11.82 -6.95 21.08
CA PRO A 39 -12.70 -5.83 20.77
C PRO A 39 -11.96 -4.60 20.24
N LEU A 40 -12.61 -3.82 19.37
CA LEU A 40 -12.06 -2.58 18.80
C LEU A 40 -11.46 -1.66 19.88
N GLU A 41 -12.13 -1.47 21.00
CA GLU A 41 -11.62 -0.59 22.05
C GLU A 41 -10.30 -1.06 22.67
N VAL A 42 -10.04 -2.36 22.69
CA VAL A 42 -8.75 -2.91 23.18
C VAL A 42 -7.61 -2.56 22.23
N ILE A 43 -7.77 -2.83 20.94
CA ILE A 43 -6.71 -2.52 19.94
C ILE A 43 -6.51 -1.00 19.81
N LYS A 44 -7.59 -0.23 19.88
CA LYS A 44 -7.57 1.23 19.88
C LYS A 44 -6.78 1.79 21.05
N GLN A 45 -7.07 1.35 22.28
CA GLN A 45 -6.33 1.77 23.47
C GLN A 45 -4.84 1.40 23.36
N LYS A 46 -4.54 0.19 22.87
CA LYS A 46 -3.16 -0.23 22.64
C LYS A 46 -2.45 0.71 21.64
N ALA A 47 -3.08 1.01 20.51
CA ALA A 47 -2.51 1.90 19.50
C ALA A 47 -2.30 3.32 20.03
N LEU A 48 -3.28 3.87 20.78
CA LEU A 48 -3.21 5.22 21.37
C LEU A 48 -2.19 5.34 22.51
N SER A 49 -1.83 4.23 23.17
CA SER A 49 -0.79 4.22 24.22
C SER A 49 0.65 4.20 23.66
N MET A 50 0.82 3.94 22.36
CA MET A 50 2.12 3.94 21.72
C MET A 50 2.56 5.37 21.39
N GLU A 51 3.87 5.60 21.38
CA GLU A 51 4.43 6.88 20.93
C GLU A 51 4.01 7.20 19.50
N THR A 52 3.66 8.47 19.28
CA THR A 52 3.25 8.97 17.97
C THR A 52 4.38 9.77 17.36
N ASP A 53 4.91 9.31 16.23
CA ASP A 53 5.86 10.07 15.43
C ASP A 53 5.09 10.96 14.43
N ASN A 54 4.94 12.23 14.77
CA ASN A 54 4.27 13.21 13.90
C ASN A 54 5.16 13.68 12.73
N GLU A 55 6.33 13.10 12.57
CA GLU A 55 7.26 13.39 11.49
C GLU A 55 6.92 12.63 10.19
N PHE A 56 5.98 11.68 10.23
CA PHE A 56 5.53 10.87 9.09
C PHE A 56 6.71 10.28 8.29
N PRO A 57 7.49 9.34 8.87
CA PRO A 57 8.71 8.83 8.26
C PRO A 57 8.51 8.23 6.87
N PHE A 58 7.34 7.66 6.58
CA PHE A 58 7.01 7.16 5.25
C PHE A 58 6.97 8.28 4.19
N GLU A 59 6.31 9.38 4.49
CA GLU A 59 6.26 10.55 3.58
C GLU A 59 7.63 11.18 3.40
N LYS A 60 8.38 11.35 4.49
CA LYS A 60 9.76 11.87 4.45
C LYS A 60 10.67 11.02 3.54
N ALA A 61 10.57 9.69 3.65
CA ALA A 61 11.37 8.78 2.84
C ALA A 61 11.06 8.86 1.33
N LEU A 62 9.86 9.32 0.97
CA LEU A 62 9.42 9.44 -0.43
C LEU A 62 9.56 10.86 -1.00
N ALA A 63 9.84 11.87 -0.17
CA ALA A 63 9.92 13.28 -0.57
C ALA A 63 11.31 13.70 -1.11
N GLY A 64 12.16 12.74 -1.46
CA GLY A 64 13.51 12.99 -2.03
C GLY A 64 13.46 13.68 -3.40
N LYS A 65 14.64 14.15 -3.86
CA LYS A 65 14.79 14.72 -5.21
C LYS A 65 14.78 13.65 -6.30
N ASP A 66 15.36 12.49 -5.99
CA ASP A 66 15.40 11.33 -6.88
C ASP A 66 14.21 10.43 -6.61
N ILE A 67 13.84 9.61 -7.59
CA ILE A 67 12.74 8.66 -7.44
C ILE A 67 13.03 7.67 -6.31
N SER A 68 12.10 7.53 -5.40
CA SER A 68 12.19 6.63 -4.25
C SER A 68 11.66 5.24 -4.58
N PHE A 69 12.22 4.21 -3.93
CA PHE A 69 11.84 2.81 -4.16
C PHE A 69 11.16 2.24 -2.92
N ILE A 70 9.88 1.87 -3.07
CA ILE A 70 9.12 1.06 -2.10
C ILE A 70 9.23 -0.39 -2.56
N CYS A 71 10.04 -1.19 -1.85
CA CYS A 71 10.27 -2.59 -2.20
C CYS A 71 9.25 -3.48 -1.51
N GLU A 72 8.53 -4.34 -2.26
CA GLU A 72 7.43 -5.11 -1.71
C GLU A 72 7.83 -6.54 -1.35
N VAL A 73 7.61 -6.93 -0.10
CA VAL A 73 7.73 -8.29 0.42
C VAL A 73 6.41 -9.02 0.17
N LYS A 74 6.39 -9.91 -0.84
CA LYS A 74 5.19 -10.56 -1.34
C LYS A 74 5.40 -12.02 -1.70
N LYS A 75 4.70 -12.92 -0.99
CA LYS A 75 4.77 -14.37 -1.21
C LYS A 75 3.98 -14.83 -2.43
N ALA A 76 2.80 -14.27 -2.63
CA ALA A 76 1.88 -14.66 -3.69
C ALA A 76 1.04 -13.48 -4.19
N SER A 77 0.35 -13.65 -5.31
CA SER A 77 -0.68 -12.71 -5.79
C SER A 77 -1.77 -13.44 -6.59
N PRO A 78 -3.00 -12.89 -6.69
CA PRO A 78 -4.09 -13.49 -7.46
C PRO A 78 -3.72 -13.75 -8.93
N SER A 79 -2.94 -12.85 -9.55
CA SER A 79 -2.59 -12.92 -10.97
C SER A 79 -1.41 -13.85 -11.28
N LYS A 80 -0.59 -14.22 -10.29
CA LYS A 80 0.67 -14.96 -10.49
C LYS A 80 0.80 -16.22 -9.65
N GLY A 81 -0.15 -16.45 -8.72
CA GLY A 81 0.00 -17.53 -7.74
C GLY A 81 1.18 -17.28 -6.80
N ILE A 82 1.89 -18.33 -6.43
CA ILE A 82 3.07 -18.25 -5.58
C ILE A 82 4.24 -17.63 -6.37
N ILE A 83 4.84 -16.59 -5.81
CA ILE A 83 5.98 -15.87 -6.38
C ILE A 83 7.28 -16.36 -5.75
N ALA A 84 7.26 -16.65 -4.45
CA ALA A 84 8.39 -17.17 -3.70
C ALA A 84 7.95 -18.37 -2.85
N GLU A 85 8.40 -19.59 -3.21
CA GLU A 85 8.16 -20.81 -2.42
C GLU A 85 8.89 -20.73 -1.10
N ASP A 86 10.21 -20.49 -1.14
CA ASP A 86 11.01 -20.12 0.03
C ASP A 86 10.84 -18.62 0.27
N PHE A 87 10.38 -18.26 1.47
CA PHE A 87 9.99 -16.91 1.80
C PHE A 87 10.59 -16.44 3.13
N PRO A 88 11.91 -16.24 3.19
CA PRO A 88 12.59 -15.68 4.35
C PRO A 88 12.35 -14.15 4.44
N TYR A 89 11.13 -13.73 4.73
CA TYR A 89 10.64 -12.37 4.63
C TYR A 89 11.46 -11.34 5.39
N VAL A 90 12.01 -11.70 6.56
CA VAL A 90 12.89 -10.81 7.33
C VAL A 90 14.22 -10.59 6.59
N GLN A 91 14.80 -11.65 6.01
CA GLN A 91 16.04 -11.52 5.24
C GLN A 91 15.80 -10.70 3.97
N ILE A 92 14.69 -10.96 3.26
CA ILE A 92 14.30 -10.19 2.08
C ILE A 92 14.16 -8.69 2.43
N ALA A 93 13.54 -8.36 3.57
CA ALA A 93 13.40 -6.98 4.03
C ALA A 93 14.76 -6.32 4.33
N LYS A 94 15.67 -7.03 5.00
CA LYS A 94 17.05 -6.57 5.25
C LYS A 94 17.83 -6.36 3.94
N ASP A 95 17.66 -7.26 2.99
CA ASP A 95 18.31 -7.14 1.69
C ASP A 95 17.80 -5.90 0.93
N TYR A 96 16.50 -5.59 1.00
CA TYR A 96 15.95 -4.37 0.45
C TYR A 96 16.49 -3.11 1.13
N GLU A 97 16.52 -3.08 2.46
CA GLU A 97 17.12 -1.96 3.20
C GLU A 97 18.60 -1.75 2.82
N ASN A 98 19.39 -2.83 2.82
CA ASN A 98 20.80 -2.79 2.43
C ASN A 98 21.04 -2.40 0.97
N ALA A 99 20.07 -2.69 0.09
CA ALA A 99 20.06 -2.27 -1.30
C ALA A 99 19.70 -0.78 -1.49
N GLY A 100 19.26 -0.10 -0.43
CA GLY A 100 18.89 1.30 -0.45
C GLY A 100 17.45 1.56 -0.84
N ALA A 101 16.53 0.65 -0.50
CA ALA A 101 15.09 0.92 -0.53
C ALA A 101 14.74 2.08 0.40
N SER A 102 13.81 2.94 -0.03
CA SER A 102 13.33 4.06 0.78
C SER A 102 12.27 3.62 1.79
N ALA A 103 11.49 2.60 1.45
CA ALA A 103 10.47 1.99 2.30
C ALA A 103 10.23 0.55 1.88
N ILE A 104 9.58 -0.23 2.76
CA ILE A 104 9.17 -1.59 2.46
C ILE A 104 7.65 -1.69 2.54
N SER A 105 7.03 -2.30 1.51
CA SER A 105 5.63 -2.69 1.50
C SER A 105 5.52 -4.16 1.91
N VAL A 106 4.69 -4.46 2.92
CA VAL A 106 4.52 -5.83 3.42
C VAL A 106 3.06 -6.28 3.23
N LEU A 107 2.86 -7.33 2.44
CA LEU A 107 1.53 -7.94 2.26
C LEU A 107 1.09 -8.63 3.55
N THR A 108 -0.10 -8.26 4.05
CA THR A 108 -0.70 -8.88 5.24
C THR A 108 -2.02 -9.59 4.95
N GLU A 109 -2.51 -9.56 3.71
CA GLU A 109 -3.70 -10.29 3.30
C GLU A 109 -3.41 -11.80 3.18
N PRO A 110 -4.12 -12.68 3.94
CA PRO A 110 -3.70 -14.07 4.11
C PRO A 110 -4.18 -15.02 3.01
N LYS A 111 -5.30 -14.76 2.37
CA LYS A 111 -5.93 -15.76 1.49
C LYS A 111 -5.31 -15.76 0.09
N TRP A 112 -5.22 -14.60 -0.54
CA TRP A 112 -4.76 -14.45 -1.92
C TRP A 112 -3.30 -14.06 -2.04
N PHE A 113 -2.77 -13.30 -1.08
CA PHE A 113 -1.38 -12.87 -1.08
C PHE A 113 -0.49 -13.71 -0.16
N LYS A 114 -1.09 -14.61 0.65
CA LYS A 114 -0.37 -15.43 1.62
C LYS A 114 0.47 -14.60 2.58
N GLY A 115 -0.05 -13.39 2.90
CA GLY A 115 0.54 -12.45 3.85
C GLY A 115 0.06 -12.71 5.27
N GLU A 116 0.75 -12.12 6.24
CA GLU A 116 0.39 -12.22 7.65
C GLU A 116 0.80 -10.94 8.40
N ASN A 117 0.03 -10.53 9.40
CA ASN A 117 0.43 -9.42 10.28
C ASN A 117 1.77 -9.68 10.97
N ALA A 118 2.04 -10.95 11.32
CA ALA A 118 3.29 -11.38 11.93
C ALA A 118 4.51 -11.03 11.06
N PHE A 119 4.40 -11.10 9.72
CA PHE A 119 5.50 -10.73 8.83
C PHE A 119 5.88 -9.26 9.01
N LEU A 120 4.90 -8.37 9.03
CA LEU A 120 5.14 -6.94 9.23
C LEU A 120 5.71 -6.67 10.62
N GLU A 121 5.12 -7.27 11.66
CA GLU A 121 5.57 -7.10 13.05
C GLU A 121 7.02 -7.58 13.24
N GLU A 122 7.41 -8.69 12.62
CA GLU A 122 8.78 -9.19 12.72
C GLU A 122 9.76 -8.36 11.88
N ILE A 123 9.36 -7.94 10.68
CA ILE A 123 10.16 -7.03 9.85
C ILE A 123 10.40 -5.72 10.58
N SER A 124 9.39 -5.14 11.24
CA SER A 124 9.51 -3.86 11.94
C SER A 124 10.56 -3.85 13.06
N LYS A 125 10.85 -5.03 13.63
CA LYS A 125 11.90 -5.21 14.65
C LYS A 125 13.29 -5.40 14.06
N ASN A 126 13.42 -5.52 12.74
CA ASN A 126 14.65 -5.93 12.07
C ASN A 126 15.16 -4.96 11.00
N VAL A 127 14.38 -3.93 10.64
CA VAL A 127 14.77 -2.86 9.70
C VAL A 127 14.45 -1.50 10.29
N SER A 128 15.12 -0.44 9.81
CA SER A 128 14.94 0.93 10.28
C SER A 128 14.11 1.79 9.34
N ILE A 129 13.97 1.39 8.08
CA ILE A 129 13.19 2.13 7.08
C ILE A 129 11.69 1.92 7.26
N PRO A 130 10.84 2.90 6.88
CA PRO A 130 9.40 2.86 7.14
C PRO A 130 8.69 1.74 6.39
N LEU A 131 7.65 1.20 7.04
CA LEU A 131 6.88 0.06 6.55
C LEU A 131 5.46 0.47 6.15
N LEU A 132 5.05 0.08 4.94
CA LEU A 132 3.68 0.15 4.49
C LEU A 132 2.97 -1.19 4.75
N ARG A 133 1.89 -1.16 5.53
CA ARG A 133 0.97 -2.29 5.58
C ARG A 133 0.15 -2.36 4.30
N LYS A 134 0.43 -3.32 3.45
CA LYS A 134 -0.28 -3.54 2.18
C LYS A 134 -1.38 -4.58 2.39
N ASP A 135 -2.59 -4.10 2.65
CA ASP A 135 -3.81 -4.89 2.85
C ASP A 135 -5.01 -4.13 2.29
N PHE A 136 -6.14 -4.79 2.15
CA PHE A 136 -7.41 -4.15 1.79
C PHE A 136 -8.04 -3.61 3.07
N THR A 137 -7.79 -2.33 3.36
CA THR A 137 -8.31 -1.68 4.57
C THR A 137 -9.80 -1.42 4.40
N VAL A 138 -10.64 -2.10 5.18
CA VAL A 138 -12.11 -2.07 5.11
C VAL A 138 -12.78 -1.62 6.42
N CYS A 139 -12.00 -1.46 7.49
CA CYS A 139 -12.49 -0.99 8.78
C CYS A 139 -11.37 -0.27 9.57
N GLU A 140 -11.77 0.56 10.54
CA GLU A 140 -10.84 1.31 11.41
C GLU A 140 -9.97 0.40 12.28
N TYR A 141 -10.45 -0.80 12.59
CA TYR A 141 -9.68 -1.79 13.34
C TYR A 141 -8.31 -2.03 12.71
N GLN A 142 -8.26 -2.17 11.37
CA GLN A 142 -7.02 -2.41 10.63
C GLN A 142 -6.03 -1.26 10.76
N ILE A 143 -6.50 -0.02 10.91
CA ILE A 143 -5.64 1.16 11.08
C ILE A 143 -5.00 1.16 12.48
N TYR A 144 -5.79 0.89 13.53
CA TYR A 144 -5.23 0.74 14.88
C TYR A 144 -4.27 -0.45 14.97
N GLU A 145 -4.65 -1.58 14.36
CA GLU A 145 -3.81 -2.78 14.32
C GLU A 145 -2.48 -2.50 13.60
N ALA A 146 -2.51 -1.78 12.47
CA ALA A 146 -1.29 -1.39 11.73
C ALA A 146 -0.28 -0.66 12.63
N LYS A 147 -0.76 0.28 13.45
CA LYS A 147 0.08 0.96 14.45
C LYS A 147 0.71 -0.03 15.42
N THR A 148 -0.06 -0.98 15.92
CA THR A 148 0.41 -1.91 16.97
C THR A 148 1.39 -2.96 16.48
N ILE A 149 1.48 -3.19 15.18
CA ILE A 149 2.41 -4.13 14.54
C ILE A 149 3.61 -3.42 13.87
N GLY A 150 3.75 -2.09 14.07
CA GLY A 150 4.93 -1.33 13.63
C GLY A 150 4.87 -0.80 12.20
N ALA A 151 3.69 -0.68 11.59
CA ALA A 151 3.56 0.03 10.32
C ALA A 151 3.80 1.53 10.50
N SER A 152 4.35 2.17 9.46
CA SER A 152 4.47 3.63 9.32
C SER A 152 3.42 4.20 8.35
N ALA A 153 2.80 3.33 7.54
CA ALA A 153 1.76 3.70 6.59
C ALA A 153 0.75 2.56 6.39
N VAL A 154 -0.45 2.93 5.96
CA VAL A 154 -1.52 1.99 5.54
C VAL A 154 -1.99 2.31 4.13
N LEU A 155 -2.55 1.30 3.46
CA LEU A 155 -3.18 1.45 2.15
C LEU A 155 -4.67 1.76 2.31
N LEU A 156 -5.15 2.81 1.62
CA LEU A 156 -6.57 3.12 1.45
C LEU A 156 -6.88 3.08 -0.05
N ILE A 157 -7.94 2.39 -0.47
CA ILE A 157 -8.24 2.15 -1.89
C ILE A 157 -9.51 2.88 -2.29
N CYS A 158 -9.43 3.83 -3.23
CA CYS A 158 -10.55 4.65 -3.68
C CYS A 158 -11.71 3.82 -4.27
N SER A 159 -11.41 2.72 -4.95
CA SER A 159 -12.44 1.84 -5.50
C SER A 159 -13.27 1.12 -4.42
N LEU A 160 -12.81 1.08 -3.17
CA LEU A 160 -13.50 0.44 -2.04
C LEU A 160 -14.12 1.42 -1.06
N LEU A 161 -13.66 2.68 -1.05
CA LEU A 161 -13.98 3.67 -0.03
C LEU A 161 -14.48 4.96 -0.68
N ASP A 162 -15.53 5.55 -0.14
CA ASP A 162 -15.96 6.88 -0.55
C ASP A 162 -15.00 7.98 -0.01
N THR A 163 -15.07 9.17 -0.63
CA THR A 163 -14.23 10.32 -0.31
C THR A 163 -14.30 10.70 1.18
N ASP A 164 -15.47 10.64 1.80
CA ASP A 164 -15.66 11.03 3.20
C ASP A 164 -15.05 10.00 4.14
N THR A 165 -15.13 8.71 3.81
CA THR A 165 -14.48 7.63 4.56
C THR A 165 -12.96 7.75 4.45
N ILE A 166 -12.41 7.97 3.23
CA ILE A 166 -10.97 8.21 3.04
C ILE A 166 -10.52 9.40 3.90
N ARG A 167 -11.25 10.52 3.87
CA ARG A 167 -10.94 11.72 4.66
C ARG A 167 -10.93 11.43 6.17
N ARG A 168 -11.92 10.69 6.67
CA ARG A 168 -11.95 10.30 8.09
C ARG A 168 -10.77 9.40 8.47
N TRP A 169 -10.44 8.45 7.60
CA TRP A 169 -9.34 7.50 7.88
C TRP A 169 -7.96 8.12 7.71
N ILE A 170 -7.76 9.09 6.81
CA ILE A 170 -6.55 9.91 6.80
C ILE A 170 -6.36 10.62 8.15
N LYS A 171 -7.41 11.26 8.69
CA LYS A 171 -7.35 11.92 10.00
C LYS A 171 -7.07 10.93 11.14
N LEU A 172 -7.62 9.72 11.05
CA LEU A 172 -7.33 8.66 12.02
C LEU A 172 -5.86 8.24 11.92
N CYS A 173 -5.34 8.02 10.72
CA CYS A 173 -3.93 7.73 10.49
C CYS A 173 -3.05 8.84 11.08
N ASP A 174 -3.35 10.10 10.79
CA ASP A 174 -2.63 11.26 11.31
C ASP A 174 -2.56 11.27 12.84
N SER A 175 -3.68 10.97 13.51
CA SER A 175 -3.73 10.91 14.97
C SER A 175 -2.87 9.81 15.60
N LEU A 176 -2.48 8.81 14.79
CA LEU A 176 -1.62 7.70 15.17
C LEU A 176 -0.17 7.85 14.68
N GLY A 177 0.15 8.93 13.95
CA GLY A 177 1.45 9.12 13.29
C GLY A 177 1.67 8.18 12.11
N LEU A 178 0.60 7.69 11.49
CA LEU A 178 0.64 6.85 10.30
C LEU A 178 0.40 7.71 9.05
N SER A 179 1.11 7.43 7.97
CA SER A 179 0.76 7.93 6.64
C SER A 179 -0.33 7.09 6.00
N ALA A 180 -1.10 7.70 5.08
CA ALA A 180 -2.05 6.98 4.23
C ALA A 180 -1.57 7.03 2.78
N LEU A 181 -1.24 5.87 2.19
CA LEU A 181 -1.10 5.71 0.75
C LEU A 181 -2.50 5.49 0.16
N VAL A 182 -3.02 6.50 -0.55
CA VAL A 182 -4.36 6.44 -1.15
C VAL A 182 -4.23 5.97 -2.60
N GLU A 183 -4.65 4.72 -2.86
CA GLU A 183 -4.55 4.09 -4.19
C GLU A 183 -5.73 4.49 -5.07
N ALA A 184 -5.43 4.90 -6.31
CA ALA A 184 -6.38 5.30 -7.35
C ALA A 184 -6.04 4.63 -8.69
N HIS A 185 -7.06 4.41 -9.54
CA HIS A 185 -6.93 3.79 -10.86
C HIS A 185 -7.45 4.70 -11.98
N THR A 186 -8.30 5.66 -11.65
CA THR A 186 -8.99 6.54 -12.59
C THR A 186 -8.83 8.02 -12.20
N ALA A 187 -9.15 8.92 -13.13
CA ALA A 187 -9.14 10.36 -12.85
C ALA A 187 -10.12 10.75 -11.74
N ASP A 188 -11.31 10.16 -11.71
CA ASP A 188 -12.31 10.43 -10.67
C ASP A 188 -11.82 9.97 -9.30
N GLU A 189 -11.13 8.83 -9.22
CA GLU A 189 -10.52 8.35 -7.98
C GLU A 189 -9.36 9.25 -7.53
N VAL A 190 -8.55 9.77 -8.45
CA VAL A 190 -7.50 10.77 -8.14
C VAL A 190 -8.14 12.05 -7.56
N TYR A 191 -9.22 12.55 -8.17
CA TYR A 191 -9.93 13.72 -7.63
C TYR A 191 -10.56 13.42 -6.26
N SER A 192 -11.09 12.22 -6.04
CA SER A 192 -11.58 11.77 -4.74
C SER A 192 -10.48 11.76 -3.68
N ALA A 193 -9.29 11.21 -4.00
CA ALA A 193 -8.14 11.21 -3.12
C ALA A 193 -7.68 12.63 -2.75
N ILE A 194 -7.57 13.53 -3.73
CA ILE A 194 -7.21 14.94 -3.50
C ILE A 194 -8.25 15.62 -2.62
N ALA A 195 -9.55 15.46 -2.92
CA ALA A 195 -10.65 16.03 -2.14
C ALA A 195 -10.71 15.47 -0.71
N ALA A 196 -10.27 14.24 -0.49
CA ALA A 196 -10.14 13.64 0.84
C ALA A 196 -8.97 14.19 1.65
N GLY A 197 -8.02 14.89 1.01
CA GLY A 197 -6.82 15.46 1.64
C GLY A 197 -5.63 14.50 1.67
N ALA A 198 -5.53 13.58 0.70
CA ALA A 198 -4.39 12.68 0.58
C ALA A 198 -3.08 13.45 0.35
N ARG A 199 -2.04 13.11 1.10
CA ARG A 199 -0.67 13.63 0.92
C ARG A 199 0.20 12.68 0.10
N VAL A 200 -0.19 11.39 0.03
CA VAL A 200 0.45 10.40 -0.81
C VAL A 200 -0.62 9.71 -1.63
N ILE A 201 -0.52 9.79 -2.96
CA ILE A 201 -1.44 9.14 -3.91
C ILE A 201 -0.66 8.09 -4.69
N GLY A 202 -1.12 6.85 -4.63
CA GLY A 202 -0.63 5.75 -5.45
C GLY A 202 -1.50 5.55 -6.68
N VAL A 203 -0.89 5.40 -7.85
CA VAL A 203 -1.62 4.99 -9.05
C VAL A 203 -1.18 3.60 -9.47
N ASN A 204 -2.16 2.69 -9.49
CA ASN A 204 -1.90 1.31 -9.87
C ASN A 204 -2.06 1.16 -11.38
N ASN A 205 -0.94 0.85 -12.07
CA ASN A 205 -0.93 0.57 -13.51
C ASN A 205 -1.62 -0.75 -13.87
N ARG A 206 -1.89 -1.60 -12.88
CA ARG A 206 -2.62 -2.86 -13.09
C ARG A 206 -4.13 -2.60 -13.00
N ASN A 207 -4.83 -2.89 -14.06
CA ASN A 207 -6.28 -3.00 -14.02
C ASN A 207 -6.66 -4.23 -13.19
N LEU A 208 -7.39 -4.03 -12.09
CA LEU A 208 -7.79 -5.12 -11.19
C LEU A 208 -8.93 -5.98 -11.74
N ARG A 209 -9.50 -5.63 -12.90
CA ARG A 209 -10.55 -6.41 -13.56
C ARG A 209 -9.99 -7.52 -14.43
N ASP A 210 -8.99 -7.20 -15.26
CA ASP A 210 -8.44 -8.12 -16.27
C ASP A 210 -6.94 -8.38 -16.10
N PHE A 211 -6.32 -7.77 -15.06
CA PHE A 211 -4.90 -7.82 -14.75
C PHE A 211 -3.96 -7.26 -15.82
N THR A 212 -4.50 -6.57 -16.83
CA THR A 212 -3.66 -5.84 -17.80
C THR A 212 -2.86 -4.74 -17.10
N VAL A 213 -1.71 -4.41 -17.65
CA VAL A 213 -0.80 -3.41 -17.08
C VAL A 213 -0.47 -2.39 -18.16
N ASP A 214 -0.74 -1.11 -17.87
CA ASP A 214 -0.36 0.02 -18.72
C ASP A 214 0.36 1.09 -17.88
N ILE A 215 1.68 1.17 -18.02
CA ILE A 215 2.52 2.15 -17.31
C ILE A 215 2.16 3.60 -17.67
N ASN A 216 1.54 3.82 -18.86
CA ASN A 216 1.10 5.14 -19.27
C ASN A 216 -0.07 5.66 -18.43
N ASN A 217 -0.76 4.79 -17.67
CA ASN A 217 -1.81 5.23 -16.76
C ASN A 217 -1.25 6.19 -15.71
N CYS A 218 -0.14 5.83 -15.06
CA CYS A 218 0.54 6.70 -14.11
C CYS A 218 0.94 8.05 -14.72
N THR A 219 1.56 8.05 -15.91
CA THR A 219 2.02 9.29 -16.54
C THR A 219 0.88 10.23 -16.95
N LYS A 220 -0.29 9.66 -17.31
CA LYS A 220 -1.50 10.43 -17.59
C LYS A 220 -2.08 11.04 -16.32
N LEU A 221 -2.23 10.23 -15.26
CA LEU A 221 -2.88 10.64 -14.02
C LEU A 221 -1.98 11.55 -13.16
N ARG A 222 -0.64 11.43 -13.25
CA ARG A 222 0.29 12.34 -12.58
C ARG A 222 0.00 13.82 -12.87
N LYS A 223 -0.42 14.12 -14.11
CA LYS A 223 -0.75 15.50 -14.52
C LYS A 223 -1.95 16.12 -13.80
N LEU A 224 -2.77 15.29 -13.14
CA LEU A 224 -3.94 15.71 -12.37
C LEU A 224 -3.61 16.00 -10.90
N VAL A 225 -2.44 15.54 -10.44
CA VAL A 225 -2.04 15.61 -9.03
C VAL A 225 -1.14 16.83 -8.80
N PRO A 226 -1.45 17.72 -7.84
CA PRO A 226 -0.59 18.83 -7.47
C PRO A 226 0.82 18.39 -7.03
N ASP A 227 1.82 19.25 -7.27
CA ASP A 227 3.23 18.94 -7.01
C ASP A 227 3.58 18.77 -5.51
N ASN A 228 2.76 19.31 -4.63
CA ASN A 228 2.92 19.14 -3.19
C ASN A 228 2.37 17.80 -2.65
N ILE A 229 1.79 16.97 -3.50
CA ILE A 229 1.32 15.63 -3.17
C ILE A 229 2.33 14.61 -3.70
N ILE A 230 2.79 13.72 -2.85
CA ILE A 230 3.70 12.62 -3.23
C ILE A 230 2.93 11.65 -4.13
N PHE A 231 3.50 11.38 -5.32
CA PHE A 231 2.90 10.48 -6.29
C PHE A 231 3.70 9.19 -6.41
N VAL A 232 3.02 8.06 -6.22
CA VAL A 232 3.61 6.72 -6.27
C VAL A 232 3.06 5.96 -7.47
N ALA A 233 3.96 5.43 -8.32
CA ALA A 233 3.57 4.53 -9.39
C ALA A 233 3.65 3.07 -8.91
N GLU A 234 2.57 2.31 -9.11
CA GLU A 234 2.48 0.92 -8.67
C GLU A 234 2.26 -0.03 -9.85
N SER A 235 2.84 -1.21 -9.76
CA SER A 235 2.73 -2.29 -10.75
C SER A 235 3.37 -2.00 -12.13
N GLY A 236 3.82 -3.08 -12.77
CA GLY A 236 4.27 -3.07 -14.17
C GLY A 236 5.67 -2.58 -14.43
N ILE A 237 6.39 -2.15 -13.42
CA ILE A 237 7.75 -1.60 -13.52
C ILE A 237 8.76 -2.75 -13.53
N LYS A 238 9.56 -2.84 -14.59
CA LYS A 238 10.46 -3.97 -14.82
C LYS A 238 11.89 -3.56 -15.20
N THR A 239 12.07 -2.40 -15.80
CA THR A 239 13.33 -1.97 -16.40
C THR A 239 13.71 -0.57 -15.95
N ARG A 240 14.98 -0.21 -16.13
CA ARG A 240 15.46 1.16 -15.92
C ARG A 240 14.75 2.17 -16.86
N ASP A 241 14.39 1.75 -18.06
CA ASP A 241 13.70 2.65 -18.98
C ASP A 241 12.27 2.95 -18.51
N ASP A 242 11.57 1.99 -17.88
CA ASP A 242 10.30 2.27 -17.20
C ASP A 242 10.48 3.34 -16.12
N ILE A 243 11.53 3.22 -15.31
CA ILE A 243 11.84 4.21 -14.27
C ILE A 243 12.10 5.60 -14.88
N LYS A 244 12.89 5.69 -15.97
CA LYS A 244 13.16 6.99 -16.64
C LYS A 244 11.87 7.65 -17.15
N VAL A 245 10.93 6.86 -17.67
CA VAL A 245 9.62 7.39 -18.11
C VAL A 245 8.87 8.00 -16.93
N LEU A 246 8.89 7.36 -15.77
CA LEU A 246 8.24 7.83 -14.55
C LEU A 246 8.96 9.03 -13.92
N GLU A 247 10.30 9.04 -13.91
CA GLU A 247 11.12 10.18 -13.50
C GLU A 247 10.79 11.43 -14.33
N ASN A 248 10.76 11.28 -15.67
CA ASN A 248 10.42 12.37 -16.60
C ASN A 248 8.98 12.86 -16.45
N ALA A 249 8.08 12.02 -15.94
CA ALA A 249 6.71 12.40 -15.65
C ALA A 249 6.54 13.09 -14.27
N GLY A 250 7.60 13.19 -13.46
CA GLY A 250 7.56 13.78 -12.13
C GLY A 250 6.95 12.87 -11.06
N VAL A 251 7.11 11.56 -11.20
CA VAL A 251 6.73 10.56 -10.19
C VAL A 251 7.75 10.59 -9.06
N ASN A 252 7.29 10.63 -7.80
CA ASN A 252 8.15 10.72 -6.63
C ASN A 252 8.67 9.35 -6.17
N ALA A 253 7.86 8.31 -6.30
CA ALA A 253 8.22 6.97 -5.85
C ALA A 253 7.61 5.88 -6.72
N VAL A 254 8.22 4.69 -6.66
CA VAL A 254 7.74 3.48 -7.32
C VAL A 254 7.56 2.36 -6.30
N LEU A 255 6.45 1.60 -6.40
CA LEU A 255 6.22 0.40 -5.62
C LEU A 255 6.43 -0.82 -6.50
N ILE A 256 7.43 -1.64 -6.17
CA ILE A 256 7.88 -2.76 -6.98
C ILE A 256 7.91 -4.04 -6.14
N GLY A 257 7.15 -5.06 -6.56
CA GLY A 257 7.09 -6.37 -5.90
C GLY A 257 7.66 -7.47 -6.78
N GLU A 258 6.91 -7.94 -7.78
CA GLU A 258 7.23 -9.15 -8.54
C GLU A 258 8.65 -9.14 -9.13
N THR A 259 9.07 -8.03 -9.75
CA THR A 259 10.39 -7.87 -10.37
C THR A 259 11.51 -8.12 -9.36
N LEU A 260 11.40 -7.51 -8.18
CA LEU A 260 12.41 -7.65 -7.12
C LEU A 260 12.32 -9.01 -6.41
N MET A 261 11.11 -9.50 -6.15
CA MET A 261 10.92 -10.80 -5.47
C MET A 261 11.53 -11.97 -6.26
N ARG A 262 11.40 -11.95 -7.60
CA ARG A 262 11.94 -13.01 -8.47
C ARG A 262 13.44 -12.97 -8.67
N ASN A 263 14.08 -11.82 -8.39
CA ASN A 263 15.54 -11.71 -8.52
C ASN A 263 16.22 -12.23 -7.25
N PRO A 264 17.16 -13.18 -7.31
CA PRO A 264 17.88 -13.67 -6.15
C PRO A 264 18.78 -12.59 -5.51
N ASP A 265 19.38 -11.72 -6.31
CA ASP A 265 20.19 -10.59 -5.85
C ASP A 265 19.35 -9.29 -5.83
N LYS A 266 18.81 -8.95 -4.66
CA LYS A 266 17.96 -7.78 -4.46
C LYS A 266 18.72 -6.47 -4.71
N LYS A 267 20.01 -6.45 -4.32
CA LYS A 267 20.85 -5.28 -4.51
C LYS A 267 21.14 -5.03 -5.98
N ALA A 268 21.60 -6.03 -6.72
CA ALA A 268 21.84 -5.89 -8.15
C ALA A 268 20.58 -5.46 -8.91
N ALA A 269 19.42 -6.06 -8.58
CA ALA A 269 18.14 -5.71 -9.19
C ALA A 269 17.75 -4.24 -8.91
N LEU A 270 17.93 -3.76 -7.69
CA LEU A 270 17.60 -2.38 -7.33
C LEU A 270 18.60 -1.38 -7.93
N ASP A 271 19.89 -1.72 -7.97
CA ASP A 271 20.94 -0.91 -8.60
C ASP A 271 20.66 -0.75 -10.12
N GLU A 272 20.28 -1.85 -10.81
CA GLU A 272 19.89 -1.81 -12.22
C GLU A 272 18.69 -0.88 -12.45
N LEU A 273 17.62 -1.03 -11.67
CA LEU A 273 16.41 -0.20 -11.77
C LEU A 273 16.70 1.28 -11.45
N SER A 274 17.50 1.55 -10.42
CA SER A 274 17.85 2.92 -10.02
C SER A 274 18.88 3.58 -10.92
N GLY A 275 19.63 2.79 -11.71
CA GLY A 275 20.77 3.26 -12.51
C GLY A 275 22.01 3.56 -11.66
N ARG A 276 22.07 3.09 -10.43
CA ARG A 276 23.27 3.12 -9.60
C ARG A 276 24.27 2.10 -10.16
N LYS A 277 25.52 2.47 -10.20
CA LYS A 277 26.62 1.59 -10.64
C LYS A 277 27.33 0.98 -9.45
#